data_1af56d8391e239798320facad836fd11
#
_entry.id   1af56d8391e239798320facad836fd11
#
_cell.length_a   1.000
_cell.length_b   1.000
_cell.length_c   1.000
_cell.angle_alpha   90.00
_cell.angle_beta   90.00
_cell.angle_gamma   90.00
#
_symmetry.space_group_name_H-M   'P 1'
#
loop_
_entity.id
_entity.type
_entity.pdbx_description
1 polymer ?
#
loop_
_entity_poly.entity_id
_entity_poly.type
_entity_poly.pdbx_seq_one_letter_code
_entity_poly.pdbx_strand_id
1 'polypeptide(L)'
;MVPAHLPPPGGRTRLAPTPSGFLHAGNAINFLITHRLARATGARLRLRIDDLDAERVRPAYVEDVFQSLHWLGISWEDGPTSPEAHAAQFSQHLRSPRYHALIARLRAAGHLYACTCSRSRLAQAGCDCRKAGHPFDAPDTAWRLHVPAGTTITVPVSGGAPVAVDLVEAMGDPVLRQRNGRPAYQIASLADDLDHGTTFIVRGADLLPSTACQLYLAELLGEAAFGRVRFLHHALELGPDGGKLAKSAGSTSLQSMREAGLGPEALWERAETMLRSLTS
;
A
#
# COMPACT_ATOMS: atom_id res chain seq x y z
N MET A 1 -1.77 2.42 29.63
CA MET A 1 -1.61 1.57 28.41
C MET A 1 -1.97 2.44 27.22
N VAL A 2 -1.14 2.49 26.17
CA VAL A 2 -1.50 3.23 24.94
C VAL A 2 -2.66 2.47 24.28
N PRO A 3 -3.76 3.15 23.93
CA PRO A 3 -4.89 2.50 23.23
C PRO A 3 -4.44 1.71 21.99
N ALA A 4 -5.07 0.56 21.74
CA ALA A 4 -4.65 -0.35 20.67
C ALA A 4 -4.79 0.27 19.25
N HIS A 5 -5.62 1.30 19.10
CA HIS A 5 -5.83 2.03 17.86
C HIS A 5 -4.76 3.11 17.59
N LEU A 6 -3.87 3.38 18.54
CA LEU A 6 -2.80 4.37 18.37
C LEU A 6 -1.48 3.70 17.96
N PRO A 7 -0.60 4.40 17.24
CA PRO A 7 0.78 3.97 17.05
C PRO A 7 1.46 3.74 18.40
N PRO A 8 2.39 2.77 18.51
CA PRO A 8 3.18 2.65 19.73
C PRO A 8 4.01 3.93 19.96
N PRO A 9 4.18 4.38 21.22
CA PRO A 9 5.06 5.51 21.52
C PRO A 9 6.44 5.30 20.93
N GLY A 10 7.00 6.34 20.26
CA GLY A 10 8.28 6.25 19.56
C GLY A 10 8.27 5.29 18.36
N GLY A 11 7.09 4.83 17.93
CA GLY A 11 6.92 3.98 16.75
C GLY A 11 7.22 4.71 15.45
N ARG A 12 7.08 3.97 14.34
CA ARG A 12 7.28 4.49 12.98
C ARG A 12 6.07 4.18 12.12
N THR A 13 5.63 5.18 11.37
CA THR A 13 4.55 5.05 10.37
C THR A 13 4.96 5.75 9.07
N ARG A 14 4.15 5.62 8.04
CA ARG A 14 4.47 6.19 6.74
C ARG A 14 3.24 6.67 5.97
N LEU A 15 3.43 7.70 5.17
CA LEU A 15 2.61 8.03 4.01
C LEU A 15 3.19 7.27 2.81
N ALA A 16 2.34 6.66 1.99
CA ALA A 16 2.79 5.85 0.85
C ALA A 16 1.96 6.17 -0.42
N PRO A 17 1.99 7.42 -0.93
CA PRO A 17 1.31 7.78 -2.16
C PRO A 17 1.91 7.05 -3.36
N THR A 18 1.02 6.64 -4.30
CA THR A 18 1.42 6.15 -5.63
C THR A 18 1.19 7.27 -6.65
N PRO A 19 2.23 7.81 -7.30
CA PRO A 19 2.12 8.96 -8.20
C PRO A 19 1.66 8.53 -9.61
N SER A 20 0.50 7.85 -9.69
CA SER A 20 -0.13 7.38 -10.93
C SER A 20 -1.27 8.29 -11.42
N GLY A 21 -1.38 9.47 -10.87
CA GLY A 21 -2.35 10.54 -11.10
C GLY A 21 -2.27 11.56 -9.97
N PHE A 22 -2.94 12.68 -10.11
CA PHE A 22 -3.08 13.67 -9.06
C PHE A 22 -3.77 13.08 -7.84
N LEU A 23 -3.39 13.53 -6.65
CA LEU A 23 -3.99 13.09 -5.39
C LEU A 23 -5.43 13.59 -5.27
N HIS A 24 -6.27 12.83 -4.56
CA HIS A 24 -7.69 13.14 -4.35
C HIS A 24 -8.04 13.10 -2.84
N ALA A 25 -9.26 13.50 -2.50
CA ALA A 25 -9.71 13.60 -1.11
C ALA A 25 -9.49 12.32 -0.29
N GLY A 26 -9.71 11.12 -0.86
CA GLY A 26 -9.46 9.86 -0.17
C GLY A 26 -7.98 9.65 0.20
N ASN A 27 -7.04 10.12 -0.64
CA ASN A 27 -5.61 10.12 -0.28
C ASN A 27 -5.36 11.09 0.89
N ALA A 28 -5.91 12.31 0.81
CA ALA A 28 -5.76 13.31 1.86
C ALA A 28 -6.26 12.80 3.21
N ILE A 29 -7.46 12.21 3.28
CA ILE A 29 -8.01 11.65 4.52
C ILE A 29 -7.06 10.60 5.13
N ASN A 30 -6.57 9.66 4.33
CA ASN A 30 -5.59 8.66 4.80
C ASN A 30 -4.34 9.33 5.39
N PHE A 31 -3.80 10.35 4.70
CA PHE A 31 -2.59 11.03 5.13
C PHE A 31 -2.82 11.87 6.39
N LEU A 32 -3.96 12.55 6.49
CA LEU A 32 -4.33 13.35 7.65
C LEU A 32 -4.52 12.48 8.89
N ILE A 33 -5.21 11.34 8.78
CA ILE A 33 -5.37 10.36 9.88
C ILE A 33 -3.99 9.85 10.31
N THR A 34 -3.14 9.46 9.36
CA THR A 34 -1.79 8.95 9.65
C THR A 34 -0.95 10.01 10.36
N HIS A 35 -0.94 11.25 9.85
CA HIS A 35 -0.22 12.38 10.45
C HIS A 35 -0.73 12.68 11.86
N ARG A 36 -2.06 12.77 12.05
CA ARG A 36 -2.67 13.03 13.34
C ARG A 36 -2.27 12.01 14.40
N LEU A 37 -2.32 10.73 14.05
CA LEU A 37 -1.93 9.64 14.94
C LEU A 37 -0.41 9.67 15.23
N ALA A 38 0.42 9.95 14.24
CA ALA A 38 1.86 10.09 14.45
C ALA A 38 2.17 11.22 15.44
N ARG A 39 1.56 12.41 15.27
CA ARG A 39 1.75 13.55 16.19
C ARG A 39 1.24 13.26 17.59
N ALA A 40 0.08 12.61 17.73
CA ALA A 40 -0.50 12.28 19.03
C ALA A 40 0.36 11.32 19.86
N THR A 41 1.19 10.50 19.23
CA THR A 41 1.98 9.44 19.90
C THR A 41 3.48 9.70 19.85
N GLY A 42 3.95 10.76 19.20
CA GLY A 42 5.37 11.00 18.96
C GLY A 42 6.02 9.98 18.03
N ALA A 43 5.22 9.27 17.23
CA ALA A 43 5.74 8.34 16.22
C ALA A 43 6.39 9.11 15.06
N ARG A 44 7.53 8.59 14.55
CA ARG A 44 8.19 9.16 13.37
C ARG A 44 7.37 8.88 12.12
N LEU A 45 7.12 9.91 11.34
CA LEU A 45 6.40 9.82 10.08
C LEU A 45 7.39 9.83 8.90
N ARG A 46 7.26 8.85 8.02
CA ARG A 46 8.06 8.75 6.78
C ARG A 46 7.21 9.06 5.56
N LEU A 47 7.76 9.80 4.62
CA LEU A 47 7.26 9.83 3.25
C LEU A 47 7.95 8.73 2.43
N ARG A 48 7.16 7.84 1.83
CA ARG A 48 7.58 6.86 0.82
C ARG A 48 6.72 7.07 -0.42
N ILE A 49 7.32 7.28 -1.56
CA ILE A 49 6.59 7.40 -2.82
C ILE A 49 6.68 6.07 -3.55
N ASP A 50 5.53 5.42 -3.77
CA ASP A 50 5.45 4.08 -4.38
C ASP A 50 5.40 4.22 -5.91
N ASP A 51 6.58 4.36 -6.55
CA ASP A 51 6.79 4.73 -7.96
C ASP A 51 7.16 3.56 -8.89
N LEU A 52 7.00 2.32 -8.47
CA LEU A 52 7.37 1.15 -9.28
C LEU A 52 6.68 1.05 -10.64
N ASP A 53 5.46 1.57 -10.77
CA ASP A 53 4.71 1.57 -12.03
C ASP A 53 5.13 2.76 -12.91
N ALA A 54 6.36 2.71 -13.42
CA ALA A 54 6.97 3.78 -14.22
C ALA A 54 6.15 4.19 -15.46
N GLU A 55 5.28 3.31 -15.98
CA GLU A 55 4.41 3.62 -17.12
C GLU A 55 3.35 4.65 -16.77
N ARG A 56 2.94 4.69 -15.51
CA ARG A 56 1.90 5.59 -15.00
C ARG A 56 2.44 6.78 -14.22
N VAL A 57 3.70 6.70 -13.78
CA VAL A 57 4.36 7.81 -13.08
C VAL A 57 4.64 8.95 -14.04
N ARG A 58 4.35 10.18 -13.61
CA ARG A 58 4.69 11.40 -14.32
C ARG A 58 5.37 12.37 -13.34
N PRO A 59 6.36 13.19 -13.78
CA PRO A 59 6.99 14.18 -12.92
C PRO A 59 5.97 15.10 -12.21
N ALA A 60 4.94 15.54 -12.93
CA ALA A 60 3.87 16.36 -12.36
C ALA A 60 3.11 15.67 -11.21
N TYR A 61 2.96 14.35 -11.23
CA TYR A 61 2.29 13.62 -10.15
C TYR A 61 3.19 13.48 -8.92
N VAL A 62 4.51 13.35 -9.13
CA VAL A 62 5.49 13.34 -8.03
C VAL A 62 5.54 14.72 -7.38
N GLU A 63 5.58 15.79 -8.18
CA GLU A 63 5.51 17.17 -7.69
C GLU A 63 4.24 17.43 -6.89
N ASP A 64 3.08 16.99 -7.41
CA ASP A 64 1.79 17.12 -6.72
C ASP A 64 1.77 16.45 -5.34
N VAL A 65 2.50 15.34 -5.14
CA VAL A 65 2.63 14.72 -3.82
C VAL A 65 3.18 15.72 -2.81
N PHE A 66 4.30 16.39 -3.13
CA PHE A 66 4.93 17.35 -2.23
C PHE A 66 4.05 18.58 -2.00
N GLN A 67 3.52 19.16 -3.07
CA GLN A 67 2.65 20.32 -3.01
C GLN A 67 1.39 20.03 -2.20
N SER A 68 0.76 18.86 -2.41
CA SER A 68 -0.43 18.46 -1.67
C SER A 68 -0.15 18.23 -0.19
N LEU A 69 0.96 17.57 0.16
CA LEU A 69 1.31 17.35 1.56
C LEU A 69 1.61 18.67 2.29
N HIS A 70 2.31 19.61 1.65
CA HIS A 70 2.56 20.94 2.20
C HIS A 70 1.26 21.72 2.37
N TRP A 71 0.38 21.71 1.37
CA TRP A 71 -0.92 22.37 1.43
C TRP A 71 -1.81 21.80 2.55
N LEU A 72 -1.75 20.47 2.80
CA LEU A 72 -2.44 19.82 3.91
C LEU A 72 -1.80 20.15 5.27
N GLY A 73 -0.68 20.86 5.34
CA GLY A 73 0.05 21.13 6.58
C GLY A 73 0.74 19.88 7.16
N ILE A 74 1.01 18.87 6.35
CA ILE A 74 1.65 17.63 6.77
C ILE A 74 3.17 17.78 6.68
N SER A 75 3.84 17.52 7.81
CA SER A 75 5.31 17.39 7.86
C SER A 75 5.71 15.96 8.21
N TRP A 76 6.89 15.55 7.78
CA TRP A 76 7.46 14.22 8.03
C TRP A 76 8.94 14.33 8.40
N GLU A 77 9.46 13.31 9.09
CA GLU A 77 10.85 13.28 9.60
C GLU A 77 11.79 12.48 8.72
N ASP A 78 11.27 11.48 7.98
CA ASP A 78 12.07 10.55 7.18
C ASP A 78 11.58 10.54 5.74
N GLY A 79 12.47 10.32 4.77
CA GLY A 79 12.14 10.23 3.35
C GLY A 79 12.52 11.46 2.54
N PRO A 80 12.08 11.55 1.27
CA PRO A 80 12.45 12.64 0.37
C PRO A 80 11.81 13.96 0.80
N THR A 81 12.55 15.04 0.62
CA THR A 81 12.08 16.41 0.87
C THR A 81 11.77 17.18 -0.43
N SER A 82 12.09 16.59 -1.58
CA SER A 82 11.79 17.14 -2.91
C SER A 82 11.69 16.04 -3.96
N PRO A 83 11.11 16.31 -5.13
CA PRO A 83 11.10 15.38 -6.27
C PRO A 83 12.50 14.93 -6.69
N GLU A 84 13.49 15.83 -6.68
CA GLU A 84 14.89 15.54 -7.05
C GLU A 84 15.51 14.59 -6.03
N ALA A 85 15.32 14.87 -4.73
CA ALA A 85 15.80 13.98 -3.67
C ALA A 85 15.15 12.61 -3.77
N HIS A 86 13.82 12.56 -4.08
CA HIS A 86 13.13 11.30 -4.33
C HIS A 86 13.79 10.51 -5.47
N ALA A 87 13.95 11.12 -6.64
CA ALA A 87 14.53 10.46 -7.81
C ALA A 87 15.95 9.95 -7.54
N ALA A 88 16.77 10.75 -6.85
CA ALA A 88 18.18 10.45 -6.62
C ALA A 88 18.43 9.38 -5.55
N GLN A 89 17.56 9.27 -4.51
CA GLN A 89 17.89 8.48 -3.31
C GLN A 89 16.76 7.62 -2.78
N PHE A 90 15.49 7.90 -3.11
CA PHE A 90 14.33 7.28 -2.44
C PHE A 90 13.39 6.53 -3.37
N SER A 91 13.58 6.62 -4.71
CA SER A 91 12.77 5.88 -5.67
C SER A 91 12.82 4.37 -5.40
N GLN A 92 11.67 3.70 -5.46
CA GLN A 92 11.58 2.25 -5.33
C GLN A 92 12.37 1.51 -6.43
N HIS A 93 12.62 2.15 -7.57
CA HIS A 93 13.47 1.57 -8.62
C HIS A 93 14.90 1.32 -8.13
N LEU A 94 15.44 2.17 -7.27
CA LEU A 94 16.77 1.99 -6.66
C LEU A 94 16.81 0.80 -5.70
N ARG A 95 15.66 0.38 -5.19
CA ARG A 95 15.51 -0.73 -4.26
C ARG A 95 15.15 -2.05 -4.94
N SER A 96 15.03 -2.06 -6.26
CA SER A 96 14.69 -3.26 -7.06
C SER A 96 15.53 -4.51 -6.71
N PRO A 97 16.85 -4.44 -6.47
CA PRO A 97 17.63 -5.60 -6.04
C PRO A 97 17.12 -6.22 -4.72
N ARG A 98 16.70 -5.41 -3.77
CA ARG A 98 16.14 -5.87 -2.49
C ARG A 98 14.85 -6.65 -2.69
N TYR A 99 13.95 -6.16 -3.54
CA TYR A 99 12.69 -6.82 -3.85
C TYR A 99 12.91 -8.15 -4.58
N HIS A 100 13.82 -8.17 -5.56
CA HIS A 100 14.19 -9.40 -6.26
C HIS A 100 14.82 -10.44 -5.33
N ALA A 101 15.60 -10.03 -4.34
CA ALA A 101 16.17 -10.96 -3.35
C ALA A 101 15.07 -11.67 -2.55
N LEU A 102 13.99 -10.97 -2.15
CA LEU A 102 12.86 -11.60 -1.47
C LEU A 102 12.07 -12.54 -2.40
N ILE A 103 11.85 -12.13 -3.65
CA ILE A 103 11.20 -12.97 -4.67
C ILE A 103 12.03 -14.24 -4.90
N ALA A 104 13.36 -14.14 -4.97
CA ALA A 104 14.25 -15.29 -5.12
C ALA A 104 14.18 -16.26 -3.94
N ARG A 105 14.08 -15.75 -2.69
CA ARG A 105 13.86 -16.59 -1.50
C ARG A 105 12.55 -17.37 -1.59
N LEU A 106 11.45 -16.72 -1.97
CA LEU A 106 10.14 -17.38 -2.14
C LEU A 106 10.18 -18.41 -3.27
N ARG A 107 10.88 -18.11 -4.37
CA ARG A 107 11.08 -19.05 -5.47
C ARG A 107 11.88 -20.29 -5.01
N ALA A 108 12.99 -20.09 -4.34
CA ALA A 108 13.83 -21.18 -3.83
C ALA A 108 13.09 -22.07 -2.82
N ALA A 109 12.16 -21.50 -2.05
CA ALA A 109 11.29 -22.24 -1.14
C ALA A 109 10.09 -22.92 -1.82
N GLY A 110 9.94 -22.82 -3.15
CA GLY A 110 8.87 -23.47 -3.91
C GLY A 110 7.49 -22.80 -3.80
N HIS A 111 7.43 -21.56 -3.30
CA HIS A 111 6.16 -20.83 -3.12
C HIS A 111 5.68 -20.13 -4.40
N LEU A 112 6.50 -20.09 -5.46
CA LEU A 112 6.16 -19.39 -6.70
C LEU A 112 5.98 -20.35 -7.87
N TYR A 113 5.24 -19.89 -8.87
CA TYR A 113 5.16 -20.51 -10.18
C TYR A 113 5.13 -19.45 -11.29
N ALA A 114 5.57 -19.85 -12.51
CA ALA A 114 5.54 -18.99 -13.69
C ALA A 114 4.17 -19.08 -14.37
N CYS A 115 3.62 -17.92 -14.76
CA CYS A 115 2.27 -17.81 -15.33
C CYS A 115 2.29 -16.96 -16.61
N THR A 116 1.72 -17.51 -17.69
CA THR A 116 1.56 -16.85 -19.00
C THR A 116 0.15 -16.30 -19.24
N CYS A 117 -0.81 -16.51 -18.31
CA CYS A 117 -2.19 -16.09 -18.48
C CYS A 117 -2.35 -14.58 -18.54
N SER A 118 -3.14 -14.08 -19.50
CA SER A 118 -3.61 -12.69 -19.50
C SER A 118 -4.67 -12.46 -18.39
N ARG A 119 -4.93 -11.20 -18.05
CA ARG A 119 -5.99 -10.85 -17.07
C ARG A 119 -7.36 -11.32 -17.52
N SER A 120 -7.67 -11.21 -18.82
CA SER A 120 -8.94 -11.66 -19.40
C SER A 120 -9.10 -13.18 -19.27
N ARG A 121 -8.04 -13.97 -19.57
CA ARG A 121 -8.09 -15.41 -19.39
C ARG A 121 -8.32 -15.81 -17.93
N LEU A 122 -7.65 -15.15 -16.99
CA LEU A 122 -7.81 -15.43 -15.56
C LEU A 122 -9.24 -15.20 -15.08
N ALA A 123 -9.89 -14.13 -15.57
CA ALA A 123 -11.27 -13.82 -15.22
C ALA A 123 -12.28 -14.82 -15.79
N GLN A 124 -11.98 -15.43 -16.95
CA GLN A 124 -12.91 -16.32 -17.68
C GLN A 124 -12.72 -17.80 -17.32
N ALA A 125 -11.48 -18.26 -17.19
CA ALA A 125 -11.16 -19.69 -17.14
C ALA A 125 -10.21 -20.10 -16.01
N GLY A 126 -9.81 -19.15 -15.16
CA GLY A 126 -8.82 -19.44 -14.11
C GLY A 126 -7.40 -19.65 -14.65
N CYS A 127 -6.54 -20.31 -13.86
CA CYS A 127 -5.13 -20.50 -14.18
C CYS A 127 -4.68 -21.95 -13.94
N ASP A 128 -4.22 -22.60 -14.99
CA ASP A 128 -3.60 -23.95 -14.93
C ASP A 128 -2.06 -23.91 -15.00
N CYS A 129 -1.44 -22.75 -15.05
CA CYS A 129 0.00 -22.59 -15.26
C CYS A 129 0.84 -23.28 -14.17
N ARG A 130 0.32 -23.37 -12.94
CA ARG A 130 0.99 -24.08 -11.87
C ARG A 130 1.16 -25.57 -12.18
N LYS A 131 0.12 -26.22 -12.73
CA LYS A 131 0.17 -27.63 -13.17
C LYS A 131 1.03 -27.79 -14.42
N ALA A 132 1.03 -26.80 -15.32
CA ALA A 132 1.80 -26.81 -16.54
C ALA A 132 3.32 -26.71 -16.31
N GLY A 133 3.77 -26.15 -15.17
CA GLY A 133 5.18 -26.12 -14.79
C GLY A 133 6.05 -25.28 -15.72
N HIS A 134 5.55 -24.12 -16.17
CA HIS A 134 6.34 -23.24 -17.05
C HIS A 134 7.69 -22.87 -16.43
N PRO A 135 8.77 -22.80 -17.21
CA PRO A 135 10.06 -22.28 -16.74
C PRO A 135 9.94 -20.83 -16.31
N PHE A 136 10.63 -20.46 -15.23
CA PHE A 136 10.61 -19.08 -14.72
C PHE A 136 11.28 -18.06 -15.65
N ASP A 137 12.19 -18.51 -16.48
CA ASP A 137 12.93 -17.72 -17.48
C ASP A 137 12.25 -17.70 -18.85
N ALA A 138 11.13 -18.41 -19.02
CA ALA A 138 10.35 -18.34 -20.24
C ALA A 138 9.88 -16.91 -20.52
N PRO A 139 9.88 -16.48 -21.80
CA PRO A 139 9.39 -15.16 -22.19
C PRO A 139 7.97 -14.90 -21.67
N ASP A 140 7.65 -13.65 -21.43
CA ASP A 140 6.30 -13.20 -21.07
C ASP A 140 5.68 -13.89 -19.83
N THR A 141 6.50 -14.34 -18.89
CA THR A 141 6.01 -14.94 -17.65
C THR A 141 5.93 -13.94 -16.51
N ALA A 142 4.77 -13.89 -15.83
CA ALA A 142 4.65 -13.31 -14.50
C ALA A 142 4.92 -14.40 -13.46
N TRP A 143 5.53 -14.04 -12.33
CA TRP A 143 5.70 -14.97 -11.21
C TRP A 143 4.64 -14.71 -10.17
N ARG A 144 3.87 -15.75 -9.87
CA ARG A 144 2.77 -15.70 -8.93
C ARG A 144 3.08 -16.46 -7.65
N LEU A 145 2.65 -15.92 -6.53
CA LEU A 145 2.60 -16.65 -5.28
C LEU A 145 1.52 -17.73 -5.39
N HIS A 146 1.85 -18.95 -5.04
CA HIS A 146 0.85 -19.98 -4.84
C HIS A 146 0.22 -19.82 -3.46
N VAL A 147 -1.09 -19.61 -3.43
CA VAL A 147 -1.90 -19.57 -2.20
C VAL A 147 -2.70 -20.87 -2.13
N PRO A 148 -2.41 -21.77 -1.17
CA PRO A 148 -3.18 -23.00 -0.99
C PRO A 148 -4.66 -22.72 -0.69
N ALA A 149 -5.55 -23.56 -1.15
CA ALA A 149 -6.98 -23.46 -0.84
C ALA A 149 -7.20 -23.50 0.69
N GLY A 150 -8.10 -22.64 1.18
CA GLY A 150 -8.39 -22.51 2.61
C GLY A 150 -7.38 -21.70 3.41
N THR A 151 -6.42 -21.03 2.74
CA THR A 151 -5.50 -20.11 3.42
C THR A 151 -6.25 -18.90 3.96
N THR A 152 -6.45 -18.88 5.27
CA THR A 152 -7.12 -17.79 5.99
C THR A 152 -6.10 -17.03 6.84
N ILE A 153 -6.01 -15.73 6.65
CA ILE A 153 -5.12 -14.85 7.39
C ILE A 153 -5.94 -13.97 8.34
N THR A 154 -5.60 -14.04 9.61
CA THR A 154 -6.18 -13.14 10.62
C THR A 154 -5.43 -11.83 10.63
N VAL A 155 -6.09 -10.77 10.17
CA VAL A 155 -5.52 -9.41 10.15
C VAL A 155 -5.86 -8.73 11.48
N PRO A 156 -4.84 -8.34 12.28
CA PRO A 156 -5.07 -7.56 13.49
C PRO A 156 -5.48 -6.14 13.11
N VAL A 157 -6.69 -5.72 13.48
CA VAL A 157 -7.21 -4.38 13.20
C VAL A 157 -7.20 -3.56 14.48
N SER A 158 -6.54 -2.40 14.46
CA SER A 158 -6.52 -1.48 15.59
C SER A 158 -7.91 -0.88 15.83
N GLY A 159 -8.38 -0.89 17.07
CA GLY A 159 -9.70 -0.38 17.43
C GLY A 159 -10.87 -1.35 17.15
N GLY A 160 -10.63 -2.56 16.65
CA GLY A 160 -11.66 -3.52 16.33
C GLY A 160 -11.25 -4.97 16.58
N ALA A 161 -12.18 -5.90 16.36
CA ALA A 161 -11.87 -7.33 16.35
C ALA A 161 -10.98 -7.69 15.15
N PRO A 162 -10.07 -8.67 15.29
CA PRO A 162 -9.30 -9.18 14.15
C PRO A 162 -10.24 -9.69 13.05
N VAL A 163 -9.85 -9.45 11.80
CA VAL A 163 -10.64 -9.85 10.62
C VAL A 163 -9.98 -11.05 9.95
N ALA A 164 -10.73 -12.14 9.79
CA ALA A 164 -10.30 -13.29 9.02
C ALA A 164 -10.51 -13.02 7.51
N VAL A 165 -9.48 -13.19 6.71
CA VAL A 165 -9.50 -13.00 5.26
C VAL A 165 -9.13 -14.31 4.59
N ASP A 166 -10.06 -14.90 3.82
CA ASP A 166 -9.72 -15.97 2.87
C ASP A 166 -8.90 -15.36 1.73
N LEU A 167 -7.62 -15.72 1.67
CA LEU A 167 -6.69 -15.06 0.76
C LEU A 167 -6.93 -15.49 -0.69
N VAL A 168 -7.40 -16.72 -0.91
CA VAL A 168 -7.74 -17.21 -2.25
C VAL A 168 -8.93 -16.47 -2.82
N GLU A 169 -9.98 -16.31 -2.03
CA GLU A 169 -11.18 -15.56 -2.42
C GLU A 169 -10.87 -14.09 -2.64
N ALA A 170 -10.09 -13.47 -1.76
CA ALA A 170 -9.81 -12.04 -1.78
C ALA A 170 -8.82 -11.61 -2.86
N MET A 171 -7.85 -12.46 -3.24
CA MET A 171 -6.77 -12.11 -4.17
C MET A 171 -6.38 -13.20 -5.18
N GLY A 172 -6.77 -14.44 -4.96
CA GLY A 172 -6.23 -15.58 -5.70
C GLY A 172 -4.72 -15.71 -5.50
N ASP A 173 -4.02 -16.08 -6.57
CA ASP A 173 -2.54 -16.15 -6.60
C ASP A 173 -1.96 -14.79 -7.03
N PRO A 174 -1.48 -13.93 -6.11
CA PRO A 174 -1.02 -12.60 -6.46
C PRO A 174 0.29 -12.63 -7.26
N VAL A 175 0.44 -11.67 -8.17
CA VAL A 175 1.69 -11.46 -8.90
C VAL A 175 2.71 -10.82 -7.98
N LEU A 176 3.92 -11.41 -7.89
CA LEU A 176 5.06 -10.82 -7.18
C LEU A 176 6.13 -10.26 -8.13
N ARG A 177 6.26 -10.84 -9.34
CA ARG A 177 7.08 -10.32 -10.43
C ARG A 177 6.23 -10.23 -11.69
N GLN A 178 6.18 -9.05 -12.26
CA GLN A 178 5.46 -8.77 -13.50
C GLN A 178 6.20 -9.39 -14.71
N ARG A 179 5.53 -9.50 -15.87
CA ARG A 179 6.11 -10.05 -17.11
C ARG A 179 7.34 -9.27 -17.58
N ASN A 180 7.34 -7.96 -17.41
CA ASN A 180 8.46 -7.07 -17.72
C ASN A 180 9.62 -7.16 -16.70
N GLY A 181 9.56 -8.09 -15.76
CA GLY A 181 10.58 -8.30 -14.76
C GLY A 181 10.45 -7.45 -13.49
N ARG A 182 9.57 -6.45 -13.47
CA ARG A 182 9.41 -5.55 -12.32
C ARG A 182 8.79 -6.27 -11.11
N PRO A 183 9.25 -6.00 -9.88
CA PRO A 183 8.55 -6.42 -8.68
C PRO A 183 7.15 -5.81 -8.61
N ALA A 184 6.22 -6.52 -7.98
CA ALA A 184 4.86 -6.02 -7.78
C ALA A 184 4.70 -5.36 -6.40
N TYR A 185 3.61 -4.60 -6.24
CA TYR A 185 3.29 -3.82 -5.05
C TYR A 185 3.40 -4.63 -3.74
N GLN A 186 2.85 -5.86 -3.72
CA GLN A 186 2.77 -6.63 -2.47
C GLN A 186 4.14 -6.89 -1.84
N ILE A 187 5.11 -7.29 -2.66
CA ILE A 187 6.47 -7.59 -2.16
C ILE A 187 7.28 -6.33 -1.89
N ALA A 188 7.11 -5.27 -2.71
CA ALA A 188 7.85 -4.03 -2.54
C ALA A 188 7.38 -3.28 -1.29
N SER A 189 6.08 -3.15 -1.08
CA SER A 189 5.52 -2.49 0.10
C SER A 189 5.92 -3.23 1.39
N LEU A 190 5.87 -4.58 1.40
CA LEU A 190 6.35 -5.38 2.53
C LEU A 190 7.84 -5.12 2.82
N ALA A 191 8.68 -5.20 1.79
CA ALA A 191 10.13 -5.01 1.93
C ALA A 191 10.47 -3.63 2.50
N ASP A 192 9.80 -2.59 1.99
CA ASP A 192 10.04 -1.23 2.45
C ASP A 192 9.55 -1.03 3.89
N ASP A 193 8.38 -1.53 4.24
CA ASP A 193 7.85 -1.42 5.60
C ASP A 193 8.73 -2.17 6.61
N LEU A 194 9.33 -3.32 6.25
CA LEU A 194 10.29 -4.06 7.04
C LEU A 194 11.60 -3.29 7.22
N ASP A 195 12.23 -2.89 6.11
CA ASP A 195 13.55 -2.26 6.12
C ASP A 195 13.54 -0.88 6.82
N HIS A 196 12.39 -0.20 6.80
CA HIS A 196 12.22 1.08 7.51
C HIS A 196 11.72 0.93 8.95
N GLY A 197 11.49 -0.31 9.42
CA GLY A 197 11.03 -0.58 10.77
C GLY A 197 9.65 0.00 11.07
N THR A 198 8.74 -0.04 10.10
CA THR A 198 7.36 0.42 10.24
C THR A 198 6.64 -0.40 11.30
N THR A 199 6.04 0.25 12.29
CA THR A 199 5.34 -0.40 13.42
C THR A 199 3.84 -0.18 13.39
N PHE A 200 3.37 0.77 12.58
CA PHE A 200 1.97 1.12 12.45
C PHE A 200 1.63 1.55 11.03
N ILE A 201 0.52 1.06 10.50
CA ILE A 201 0.09 1.28 9.12
C ILE A 201 -1.38 1.70 9.10
N VAL A 202 -1.67 2.87 8.52
CA VAL A 202 -3.03 3.32 8.19
C VAL A 202 -3.30 3.07 6.72
N ARG A 203 -4.49 2.54 6.40
CA ARG A 203 -4.94 2.22 5.04
C ARG A 203 -6.46 2.36 4.91
N GLY A 204 -6.95 2.55 3.70
CA GLY A 204 -8.36 2.33 3.38
C GLY A 204 -8.75 0.86 3.54
N ALA A 205 -10.01 0.58 3.88
CA ALA A 205 -10.53 -0.77 4.06
C ALA A 205 -10.41 -1.65 2.81
N ASP A 206 -10.34 -1.05 1.62
CA ASP A 206 -10.10 -1.77 0.36
C ASP A 206 -8.71 -2.42 0.25
N LEU A 207 -7.78 -2.04 1.10
CA LEU A 207 -6.45 -2.65 1.19
C LEU A 207 -6.35 -3.77 2.24
N LEU A 208 -7.47 -4.18 2.85
CA LEU A 208 -7.49 -5.32 3.77
C LEU A 208 -6.97 -6.61 3.13
N PRO A 209 -7.34 -6.99 1.88
CA PRO A 209 -6.73 -8.12 1.18
C PRO A 209 -5.21 -7.97 0.99
N SER A 210 -4.74 -6.76 0.69
CA SER A 210 -3.30 -6.50 0.55
C SER A 210 -2.56 -6.67 1.88
N THR A 211 -3.18 -6.26 2.99
CA THR A 211 -2.61 -6.49 4.33
C THR A 211 -2.50 -7.98 4.65
N ALA A 212 -3.55 -8.77 4.39
CA ALA A 212 -3.52 -10.21 4.54
C ALA A 212 -2.43 -10.87 3.69
N CYS A 213 -2.31 -10.47 2.41
CA CYS A 213 -1.26 -10.95 1.52
C CYS A 213 0.14 -10.64 2.05
N GLN A 214 0.39 -9.42 2.54
CA GLN A 214 1.68 -9.01 3.08
C GLN A 214 2.01 -9.75 4.38
N LEU A 215 1.04 -10.01 5.25
CA LEU A 215 1.22 -10.85 6.44
C LEU A 215 1.60 -12.29 6.05
N TYR A 216 0.91 -12.88 5.08
CA TYR A 216 1.23 -14.20 4.56
C TYR A 216 2.63 -14.27 3.93
N LEU A 217 3.00 -13.27 3.13
CA LEU A 217 4.34 -13.18 2.56
C LEU A 217 5.41 -13.06 3.65
N ALA A 218 5.15 -12.29 4.70
CA ALA A 218 6.07 -12.14 5.84
C ALA A 218 6.25 -13.47 6.59
N GLU A 219 5.18 -14.24 6.78
CA GLU A 219 5.23 -15.59 7.35
C GLU A 219 6.11 -16.53 6.51
N LEU A 220 5.85 -16.62 5.19
CA LEU A 220 6.62 -17.45 4.27
C LEU A 220 8.11 -17.06 4.21
N LEU A 221 8.42 -15.79 4.43
CA LEU A 221 9.77 -15.26 4.46
C LEU A 221 10.43 -15.36 5.86
N GLY A 222 9.70 -15.76 6.90
CA GLY A 222 10.21 -15.77 8.27
C GLY A 222 10.39 -14.38 8.88
N GLU A 223 9.71 -13.36 8.36
CA GLU A 223 9.84 -11.96 8.78
C GLU A 223 8.86 -11.63 9.93
N ALA A 224 9.11 -12.23 11.10
CA ALA A 224 8.22 -12.11 12.27
C ALA A 224 7.99 -10.66 12.74
N ALA A 225 8.86 -9.71 12.38
CA ALA A 225 8.70 -8.31 12.69
C ALA A 225 7.43 -7.72 12.07
N PHE A 226 7.07 -8.13 10.85
CA PHE A 226 5.86 -7.64 10.18
C PHE A 226 4.57 -8.12 10.85
N GLY A 227 4.56 -9.32 11.43
CA GLY A 227 3.42 -9.84 12.21
C GLY A 227 3.11 -9.02 13.47
N ARG A 228 4.03 -8.16 13.93
CA ARG A 228 3.83 -7.25 15.06
C ARG A 228 3.39 -5.84 14.66
N VAL A 229 3.30 -5.54 13.36
CA VAL A 229 2.81 -4.26 12.86
C VAL A 229 1.33 -4.12 13.22
N ARG A 230 0.95 -2.95 13.72
CA ARG A 230 -0.45 -2.61 13.94
C ARG A 230 -1.05 -1.99 12.69
N PHE A 231 -2.27 -2.40 12.35
CA PHE A 231 -2.97 -1.89 11.16
C PHE A 231 -4.25 -1.18 11.57
N LEU A 232 -4.51 -0.03 10.98
CA LEU A 232 -5.78 0.67 11.05
C LEU A 232 -6.36 0.78 9.64
N HIS A 233 -7.53 0.17 9.44
CA HIS A 233 -8.26 0.24 8.18
C HIS A 233 -9.47 1.16 8.35
N HIS A 234 -9.42 2.34 7.74
CA HIS A 234 -10.54 3.27 7.79
C HIS A 234 -11.53 3.02 6.65
N ALA A 235 -12.80 3.42 6.86
CA ALA A 235 -13.82 3.36 5.82
C ALA A 235 -13.39 4.16 4.57
N LEU A 236 -13.88 3.74 3.41
CA LEU A 236 -13.63 4.47 2.18
C LEU A 236 -14.51 5.73 2.13
N GLU A 237 -13.95 6.80 1.58
CA GLU A 237 -14.73 7.94 1.17
C GLU A 237 -15.60 7.55 -0.04
N LEU A 238 -16.91 7.75 0.14
CA LEU A 238 -17.90 7.51 -0.91
C LEU A 238 -18.25 8.82 -1.58
N GLY A 239 -18.47 8.79 -2.88
CA GLY A 239 -19.00 9.90 -3.64
C GLY A 239 -20.49 10.17 -3.29
N PRO A 240 -21.06 11.27 -3.81
CA PRO A 240 -22.49 11.59 -3.62
C PRO A 240 -23.42 10.50 -4.13
N ASP A 241 -22.96 9.68 -5.06
CA ASP A 241 -23.66 8.54 -5.66
C ASP A 241 -23.51 7.23 -4.86
N GLY A 242 -22.81 7.27 -3.70
CA GLY A 242 -22.49 6.09 -2.89
C GLY A 242 -21.40 5.21 -3.50
N GLY A 243 -20.86 5.56 -4.65
CA GLY A 243 -19.73 4.89 -5.28
C GLY A 243 -18.39 5.29 -4.64
N LYS A 244 -17.36 4.43 -4.79
CA LYS A 244 -15.99 4.79 -4.40
C LYS A 244 -15.59 6.06 -5.15
N LEU A 245 -15.01 7.05 -4.45
CA LEU A 245 -14.37 8.21 -5.07
C LEU A 245 -13.21 7.73 -5.96
N ALA A 246 -13.56 7.28 -7.16
CA ALA A 246 -12.60 6.79 -8.14
C ALA A 246 -12.11 7.95 -9.03
N LYS A 247 -10.88 7.84 -9.51
CA LYS A 247 -10.22 8.82 -10.41
C LYS A 247 -11.03 9.16 -11.68
N SER A 248 -12.08 8.38 -12.01
CA SER A 248 -12.88 8.52 -13.25
C SER A 248 -14.23 9.21 -13.09
N ALA A 249 -14.71 9.47 -11.87
CA ALA A 249 -16.06 9.97 -11.61
C ALA A 249 -16.07 11.38 -11.03
N GLY A 250 -15.32 12.34 -11.62
CA GLY A 250 -15.43 13.76 -11.28
C GLY A 250 -14.96 14.12 -9.85
N SER A 251 -14.17 13.25 -9.19
CA SER A 251 -13.57 13.61 -7.90
C SER A 251 -12.55 14.71 -8.12
N THR A 252 -12.80 15.89 -7.56
CA THR A 252 -11.89 17.03 -7.61
C THR A 252 -10.52 16.61 -7.03
N SER A 253 -9.46 16.76 -7.81
CA SER A 253 -8.11 16.51 -7.34
C SER A 253 -7.72 17.53 -6.27
N LEU A 254 -6.76 17.20 -5.41
CA LEU A 254 -6.20 18.18 -4.47
C LEU A 254 -5.56 19.36 -5.20
N GLN A 255 -4.98 19.09 -6.38
CA GLN A 255 -4.48 20.15 -7.27
C GLN A 255 -5.60 21.12 -7.66
N SER A 256 -6.74 20.62 -8.17
CA SER A 256 -7.86 21.50 -8.56
C SER A 256 -8.42 22.28 -7.37
N MET A 257 -8.41 21.70 -6.16
CA MET A 257 -8.81 22.44 -4.95
C MET A 257 -7.86 23.59 -4.64
N ARG A 258 -6.54 23.37 -4.73
CA ARG A 258 -5.53 24.42 -4.55
C ARG A 258 -5.65 25.52 -5.59
N GLU A 259 -5.83 25.15 -6.86
CA GLU A 259 -5.98 26.10 -7.98
C GLU A 259 -7.24 26.94 -7.84
N ALA A 260 -8.30 26.39 -7.23
CA ALA A 260 -9.52 27.13 -6.91
C ALA A 260 -9.40 27.99 -5.62
N GLY A 261 -8.24 28.03 -4.98
CA GLY A 261 -8.01 28.79 -3.74
C GLY A 261 -8.72 28.23 -2.50
N LEU A 262 -9.16 26.96 -2.55
CA LEU A 262 -9.78 26.30 -1.41
C LEU A 262 -8.72 25.92 -0.37
N GLY A 263 -9.07 26.02 0.92
CA GLY A 263 -8.24 25.54 2.03
C GLY A 263 -8.45 24.06 2.32
N PRO A 264 -7.57 23.41 3.13
CA PRO A 264 -7.67 22.01 3.49
C PRO A 264 -8.64 21.72 4.66
N GLU A 265 -9.30 22.72 5.24
CA GLU A 265 -10.06 22.65 6.50
C GLU A 265 -11.15 21.58 6.46
N ALA A 266 -11.92 21.53 5.38
CA ALA A 266 -12.98 20.53 5.20
C ALA A 266 -12.44 19.09 5.16
N LEU A 267 -11.23 18.88 4.64
CA LEU A 267 -10.57 17.57 4.64
C LEU A 267 -10.10 17.19 6.05
N TRP A 268 -9.61 18.16 6.82
CA TRP A 268 -9.25 17.97 8.22
C TRP A 268 -10.47 17.58 9.07
N GLU A 269 -11.59 18.29 8.94
CA GLU A 269 -12.85 17.99 9.66
C GLU A 269 -13.35 16.57 9.34
N ARG A 270 -13.28 16.16 8.08
CA ARG A 270 -13.65 14.80 7.65
C ARG A 270 -12.72 13.75 8.24
N ALA A 271 -11.41 13.98 8.22
CA ALA A 271 -10.41 13.07 8.80
C ALA A 271 -10.61 12.91 10.32
N GLU A 272 -10.86 14.01 11.04
CA GLU A 272 -11.12 13.99 12.48
C GLU A 272 -12.45 13.27 12.80
N THR A 273 -13.48 13.44 11.98
CA THR A 273 -14.75 12.73 12.15
C THR A 273 -14.58 11.23 11.95
N MET A 274 -13.86 10.83 10.90
CA MET A 274 -13.55 9.43 10.64
C MET A 274 -12.67 8.83 11.75
N LEU A 275 -11.70 9.57 12.26
CA LEU A 275 -10.86 9.11 13.35
C LEU A 275 -11.66 8.89 14.62
N ARG A 276 -12.58 9.80 14.97
CA ARG A 276 -13.48 9.61 16.13
C ARG A 276 -14.32 8.33 16.01
N SER A 277 -14.86 8.03 14.84
CA SER A 277 -15.65 6.81 14.63
C SER A 277 -14.85 5.51 14.73
N LEU A 278 -13.51 5.58 14.59
CA LEU A 278 -12.62 4.41 14.73
C LEU A 278 -12.14 4.23 16.18
N THR A 279 -12.37 5.22 17.06
CA THR A 279 -11.88 5.24 18.43
C THR A 279 -13.01 5.19 19.47
N SER A 280 -14.26 5.29 19.04
CA SER A 280 -15.46 5.07 19.84
C SER A 280 -15.88 3.62 19.83
#